data_54e3fa67f962a6115783bfab0749bfeb
#
_entry.id   54e3fa67f962a6115783bfab0749bfeb
#
_cell.length_a   1.000
_cell.length_b   1.000
_cell.length_c   1.000
_cell.angle_alpha   90.00
_cell.angle_beta   90.00
_cell.angle_gamma   90.00
#
_symmetry.space_group_name_H-M   'P 1'
#
loop_
_entity.id
_entity.type
_entity.pdbx_description
1 polymer ?
#
loop_
_entity_poly.entity_id
_entity_poly.type
_entity_poly.pdbx_seq_one_letter_code
_entity_poly.pdbx_strand_id
1 'polypeptide(L)'
;LINMGFGNVIMCDINGIICEGDEGLNPGQEEISHISNLNHEHGKLADALKDADAFIGVSRPNLVTKEMVSTMNNGIVFAMANPTPEIMPDEALAGGAAVVGTGRSDFPNQINNVLVFPGVFKGALSVRAKEITELMKQRASYAIASMIPDEELTPENIIASPLNKALPM
;
A
#
# COMPACT_ATOMS: atom_id res chain seq x y z
N LEU A 1 5.12 4.63 5.42
CA LEU A 1 5.98 4.65 4.22
C LEU A 1 7.12 5.64 4.41
N ILE A 2 6.84 6.92 4.60
CA ILE A 2 7.86 7.98 4.76
C ILE A 2 8.87 7.61 5.87
N ASN A 3 8.40 7.17 7.05
CA ASN A 3 9.23 6.72 8.16
C ASN A 3 10.05 5.44 7.86
N MET A 4 9.77 4.75 6.76
CA MET A 4 10.53 3.58 6.28
C MET A 4 11.53 3.94 5.17
N GLY A 5 11.64 5.22 4.81
CA GLY A 5 12.58 5.73 3.82
C GLY A 5 12.07 5.68 2.38
N PHE A 6 10.77 5.50 2.17
CA PHE A 6 10.19 5.71 0.84
C PHE A 6 10.35 7.16 0.44
N GLY A 7 10.63 7.41 -0.83
CA GLY A 7 10.93 8.73 -1.37
C GLY A 7 9.71 9.66 -1.39
N ASN A 8 9.41 10.27 -2.53
CA ASN A 8 8.25 11.15 -2.65
C ASN A 8 6.95 10.36 -2.56
N VAL A 9 6.20 10.52 -1.48
CA VAL A 9 4.87 9.92 -1.30
C VAL A 9 3.83 10.96 -1.67
N ILE A 10 3.00 10.67 -2.68
CA ILE A 10 1.91 11.53 -3.12
C ILE A 10 0.59 10.97 -2.60
N MET A 11 -0.16 11.78 -1.86
CA MET A 11 -1.48 11.43 -1.36
C MET A 11 -2.56 12.02 -2.27
N CYS A 12 -3.58 11.22 -2.55
CA CYS A 12 -4.74 11.68 -3.32
C CYS A 12 -6.03 11.46 -2.55
N ASP A 13 -6.94 12.39 -2.66
CA ASP A 13 -8.33 12.25 -2.22
C ASP A 13 -9.30 12.39 -3.41
N ILE A 14 -10.59 12.62 -3.13
CA ILE A 14 -11.62 12.78 -4.15
C ILE A 14 -11.40 14.04 -5.03
N ASN A 15 -10.69 15.04 -4.50
CA ASN A 15 -10.37 16.28 -5.21
C ASN A 15 -9.12 16.16 -6.08
N GLY A 16 -8.25 15.21 -5.81
CA GLY A 16 -7.00 14.96 -6.53
C GLY A 16 -5.80 14.86 -5.59
N ILE A 17 -4.64 15.27 -6.08
CA ILE A 17 -3.39 15.31 -5.32
C ILE A 17 -3.52 16.33 -4.17
N ILE A 18 -3.13 15.91 -2.97
CA ILE A 18 -3.06 16.78 -1.79
C ILE A 18 -1.72 17.50 -1.80
N CYS A 19 -1.76 18.82 -1.73
CA CYS A 19 -0.59 19.68 -1.68
C CYS A 19 -0.64 20.61 -0.48
N GLU A 20 0.53 20.95 0.06
CA GLU A 20 0.64 21.94 1.13
C GLU A 20 0.07 23.28 0.69
N GLY A 21 -0.80 23.86 1.50
CA GLY A 21 -1.49 25.12 1.22
C GLY A 21 -2.79 25.00 0.43
N ASP A 22 -3.23 23.80 0.07
CA ASP A 22 -4.54 23.59 -0.55
C ASP A 22 -5.67 24.04 0.39
N GLU A 23 -6.69 24.69 -0.17
CA GLU A 23 -7.86 25.11 0.61
C GLU A 23 -8.76 23.91 0.94
N GLY A 24 -9.33 23.90 2.13
CA GLY A 24 -10.34 22.92 2.55
C GLY A 24 -9.79 21.56 3.00
N LEU A 25 -8.49 21.45 3.25
CA LEU A 25 -7.90 20.27 3.86
C LEU A 25 -8.45 20.06 5.27
N ASN A 26 -8.73 18.80 5.63
CA ASN A 26 -8.99 18.46 7.02
C ASN A 26 -7.66 18.41 7.82
N PRO A 27 -7.71 18.40 9.18
CA PRO A 27 -6.48 18.43 9.98
C PRO A 27 -5.46 17.30 9.67
N GLY A 28 -5.93 16.10 9.32
CA GLY A 28 -5.04 15.00 8.95
C GLY A 28 -4.42 15.19 7.56
N GLN A 29 -5.16 15.75 6.63
CA GLN A 29 -4.63 16.11 5.30
C GLN A 29 -3.63 17.24 5.40
N GLU A 30 -3.90 18.25 6.22
CA GLU A 30 -2.97 19.35 6.51
C GLU A 30 -1.65 18.82 7.08
N GLU A 31 -1.71 17.98 8.12
CA GLU A 31 -0.52 17.38 8.73
C GLU A 31 0.31 16.59 7.72
N ILE A 32 -0.32 15.74 6.90
CA ILE A 32 0.39 14.90 5.95
C ILE A 32 0.92 15.70 4.76
N SER A 33 0.29 16.81 4.38
CA SER A 33 0.72 17.65 3.26
C SER A 33 2.11 18.26 3.48
N HIS A 34 2.47 18.54 4.73
CA HIS A 34 3.80 19.10 5.08
C HIS A 34 4.96 18.11 4.87
N ILE A 35 4.70 16.81 4.81
CA ILE A 35 5.75 15.77 4.73
C ILE A 35 5.60 14.85 3.51
N SER A 36 4.59 15.06 2.70
CA SER A 36 4.31 14.32 1.45
C SER A 36 4.39 15.26 0.25
N ASN A 37 4.30 14.72 -0.97
CA ASN A 37 4.29 15.51 -2.20
C ASN A 37 5.43 16.56 -2.26
N LEU A 38 6.66 16.11 -2.05
CA LEU A 38 7.84 16.98 -1.92
C LEU A 38 8.12 17.84 -3.15
N ASN A 39 7.55 17.49 -4.29
CA ASN A 39 7.69 18.21 -5.54
C ASN A 39 6.55 19.22 -5.78
N HIS A 40 5.60 19.34 -4.84
CA HIS A 40 4.40 20.17 -4.96
C HIS A 40 3.63 19.92 -6.27
N GLU A 41 3.43 18.65 -6.59
CA GLU A 41 2.68 18.22 -7.76
C GLU A 41 1.18 18.48 -7.56
N HIS A 42 0.49 18.86 -8.62
CA HIS A 42 -0.95 19.10 -8.65
C HIS A 42 -1.61 18.28 -9.74
N GLY A 43 -2.88 17.98 -9.58
CA GLY A 43 -3.66 17.26 -10.58
C GLY A 43 -4.59 16.20 -9.98
N LYS A 44 -4.95 15.24 -10.80
CA LYS A 44 -5.82 14.11 -10.43
C LYS A 44 -4.98 12.85 -10.21
N LEU A 45 -5.66 11.77 -9.83
CA LEU A 45 -5.01 10.47 -9.63
C LEU A 45 -4.18 10.00 -10.84
N ALA A 46 -4.65 10.29 -12.06
CA ALA A 46 -3.92 9.93 -13.27
C ALA A 46 -2.57 10.67 -13.38
N ASP A 47 -2.51 11.92 -12.91
CA ASP A 47 -1.29 12.71 -12.89
C ASP A 47 -0.32 12.17 -11.84
N ALA A 48 -0.83 11.79 -10.66
CA ALA A 48 -0.03 11.19 -9.58
C ALA A 48 0.54 9.81 -9.93
N LEU A 49 -0.13 9.05 -10.82
CA LEU A 49 0.33 7.73 -11.26
C LEU A 49 1.41 7.79 -12.34
N LYS A 50 1.52 8.91 -13.04
CA LYS A 50 2.54 9.06 -14.07
C LYS A 50 3.95 8.98 -13.45
N ASP A 51 4.77 8.10 -14.00
CA ASP A 51 6.14 7.82 -13.54
C ASP A 51 6.23 7.34 -12.08
N ALA A 52 5.09 6.98 -11.44
CA ALA A 52 5.08 6.43 -10.09
C ALA A 52 5.61 4.99 -10.07
N ASP A 53 6.37 4.65 -9.04
CA ASP A 53 6.89 3.28 -8.83
C ASP A 53 5.86 2.38 -8.14
N ALA A 54 4.96 2.94 -7.34
CA ALA A 54 3.95 2.16 -6.63
C ALA A 54 2.62 2.91 -6.47
N PHE A 55 1.52 2.17 -6.58
CA PHE A 55 0.17 2.61 -6.23
C PHE A 55 -0.35 1.80 -5.05
N ILE A 56 -0.88 2.49 -4.04
CA ILE A 56 -1.53 1.89 -2.88
C ILE A 56 -2.96 2.43 -2.78
N GLY A 57 -3.92 1.61 -3.20
CA GLY A 57 -5.34 1.94 -3.19
C GLY A 57 -6.04 1.47 -1.91
N VAL A 58 -6.71 2.39 -1.22
CA VAL A 58 -7.56 2.13 -0.04
C VAL A 58 -8.86 2.92 -0.15
N SER A 59 -9.40 3.04 -1.36
CA SER A 59 -10.47 3.97 -1.70
C SER A 59 -11.73 3.23 -2.19
N ARG A 60 -12.05 3.34 -3.47
CA ARG A 60 -13.29 2.83 -4.06
C ARG A 60 -13.03 1.96 -5.29
N PRO A 61 -13.97 1.06 -5.63
CA PRO A 61 -13.85 0.19 -6.80
C PRO A 61 -13.66 0.96 -8.11
N ASN A 62 -12.93 0.33 -9.04
CA ASN A 62 -12.81 0.76 -10.44
C ASN A 62 -12.36 2.23 -10.60
N LEU A 63 -11.45 2.68 -9.74
CA LEU A 63 -10.91 4.03 -9.74
C LEU A 63 -9.72 4.18 -10.68
N VAL A 64 -8.91 3.12 -10.80
CA VAL A 64 -7.70 3.08 -11.63
C VAL A 64 -8.00 2.33 -12.92
N THR A 65 -7.48 2.83 -14.04
CA THR A 65 -7.63 2.20 -15.34
C THR A 65 -6.31 1.59 -15.81
N LYS A 66 -6.39 0.69 -16.77
CA LYS A 66 -5.24 0.09 -17.45
C LYS A 66 -4.29 1.17 -18.04
N GLU A 67 -4.87 2.22 -18.62
CA GLU A 67 -4.12 3.34 -19.19
C GLU A 67 -3.34 4.09 -18.11
N MET A 68 -3.94 4.32 -16.94
CA MET A 68 -3.23 4.92 -15.79
C MET A 68 -2.04 4.05 -15.37
N VAL A 69 -2.23 2.74 -15.24
CA VAL A 69 -1.15 1.82 -14.88
C VAL A 69 -0.03 1.85 -15.92
N SER A 70 -0.36 1.97 -17.22
CA SER A 70 0.64 2.01 -18.29
C SER A 70 1.55 3.24 -18.27
N THR A 71 1.20 4.27 -17.50
CA THR A 71 2.04 5.47 -17.30
C THR A 71 2.99 5.35 -16.12
N MET A 72 2.86 4.30 -15.30
CA MET A 72 3.73 4.05 -14.15
C MET A 72 5.13 3.56 -14.58
N ASN A 73 6.10 3.71 -13.71
CA ASN A 73 7.46 3.23 -13.88
C ASN A 73 7.58 1.77 -13.42
N ASN A 74 7.23 0.80 -14.27
CA ASN A 74 7.25 -0.63 -13.93
C ASN A 74 6.50 -0.93 -12.63
N GLY A 75 5.28 -0.39 -12.52
CA GLY A 75 4.59 -0.13 -11.27
C GLY A 75 4.24 -1.35 -10.43
N ILE A 76 4.33 -1.18 -9.12
CA ILE A 76 3.75 -2.07 -8.11
C ILE A 76 2.33 -1.57 -7.79
N VAL A 77 1.31 -2.41 -7.98
CA VAL A 77 -0.09 -2.02 -7.78
C VAL A 77 -0.71 -2.80 -6.63
N PHE A 78 -1.00 -2.12 -5.52
CA PHE A 78 -1.74 -2.66 -4.39
C PHE A 78 -3.14 -2.05 -4.36
N ALA A 79 -4.11 -2.76 -4.95
CA ALA A 79 -5.51 -2.34 -5.04
C ALA A 79 -6.33 -3.05 -3.94
N MET A 80 -6.56 -2.36 -2.82
CA MET A 80 -7.06 -2.98 -1.59
C MET A 80 -8.51 -2.61 -1.24
N ALA A 81 -9.23 -1.88 -2.10
CA ALA A 81 -10.66 -1.64 -1.90
C ALA A 81 -11.42 -2.98 -1.90
N ASN A 82 -12.42 -3.08 -1.03
CA ASN A 82 -13.17 -4.32 -0.77
C ASN A 82 -14.68 -4.06 -0.88
N PRO A 83 -15.47 -4.91 -1.55
CA PRO A 83 -15.13 -6.23 -2.13
C PRO A 83 -14.47 -6.18 -3.53
N THR A 84 -14.61 -5.08 -4.23
CA THR A 84 -14.02 -4.88 -5.58
C THR A 84 -12.86 -3.90 -5.47
N PRO A 85 -11.67 -4.25 -5.99
CA PRO A 85 -10.49 -3.40 -5.93
C PRO A 85 -10.59 -2.16 -6.83
N GLU A 86 -9.68 -1.22 -6.69
CA GLU A 86 -9.57 -0.01 -7.52
C GLU A 86 -9.31 -0.34 -9.00
N ILE A 87 -8.65 -1.45 -9.25
CA ILE A 87 -8.45 -2.07 -10.56
C ILE A 87 -8.36 -3.58 -10.37
N MET A 88 -8.92 -4.34 -11.29
CA MET A 88 -8.79 -5.80 -11.26
C MET A 88 -7.35 -6.22 -11.59
N PRO A 89 -6.82 -7.27 -10.95
CA PRO A 89 -5.45 -7.72 -11.18
C PRO A 89 -5.10 -7.97 -12.65
N ASP A 90 -6.00 -8.58 -13.40
CA ASP A 90 -5.81 -8.88 -14.82
C ASP A 90 -5.65 -7.58 -15.65
N GLU A 91 -6.44 -6.55 -15.32
CA GLU A 91 -6.37 -5.25 -15.98
C GLU A 91 -5.09 -4.49 -15.60
N ALA A 92 -4.66 -4.58 -14.33
CA ALA A 92 -3.41 -3.97 -13.87
C ALA A 92 -2.20 -4.61 -14.57
N LEU A 93 -2.15 -5.93 -14.65
CA LEU A 93 -1.11 -6.67 -15.41
C LEU A 93 -1.14 -6.33 -16.90
N ALA A 94 -2.32 -6.25 -17.51
CA ALA A 94 -2.48 -5.83 -18.90
C ALA A 94 -2.08 -4.35 -19.13
N GLY A 95 -2.07 -3.53 -18.07
CA GLY A 95 -1.53 -2.17 -18.06
C GLY A 95 -0.02 -2.09 -17.92
N GLY A 96 0.66 -3.22 -17.66
CA GLY A 96 2.11 -3.27 -17.51
C GLY A 96 2.59 -3.20 -16.04
N ALA A 97 1.71 -3.44 -15.07
CA ALA A 97 2.16 -3.58 -13.68
C ALA A 97 3.14 -4.75 -13.54
N ALA A 98 4.25 -4.53 -12.86
CA ALA A 98 5.23 -5.59 -12.59
C ALA A 98 4.78 -6.52 -11.47
N VAL A 99 4.10 -5.96 -10.47
CA VAL A 99 3.58 -6.69 -9.31
C VAL A 99 2.18 -6.20 -8.99
N VAL A 100 1.27 -7.12 -8.72
CA VAL A 100 -0.08 -6.78 -8.28
C VAL A 100 -0.42 -7.52 -7.00
N GLY A 101 -0.98 -6.79 -6.02
CA GLY A 101 -1.56 -7.35 -4.80
C GLY A 101 -2.95 -6.79 -4.53
N THR A 102 -3.82 -7.58 -3.96
CA THR A 102 -5.21 -7.20 -3.65
C THR A 102 -5.69 -7.84 -2.36
N GLY A 103 -6.76 -7.33 -1.77
CA GLY A 103 -7.43 -7.96 -0.61
C GLY A 103 -8.14 -9.27 -0.92
N ARG A 104 -8.32 -9.62 -2.20
CA ARG A 104 -9.06 -10.81 -2.64
C ARG A 104 -8.22 -12.07 -2.47
N SER A 105 -8.87 -13.16 -2.03
CA SER A 105 -8.24 -14.48 -1.82
C SER A 105 -8.17 -15.35 -3.09
N ASP A 106 -8.83 -14.93 -4.16
CA ASP A 106 -8.87 -15.66 -5.44
C ASP A 106 -7.76 -15.20 -6.42
N PHE A 107 -6.87 -14.30 -5.97
CA PHE A 107 -5.71 -13.84 -6.73
C PHE A 107 -4.41 -14.04 -5.93
N PRO A 108 -3.25 -14.12 -6.60
CA PRO A 108 -1.94 -14.07 -5.93
C PRO A 108 -1.76 -12.81 -5.07
N ASN A 109 -0.81 -12.87 -4.13
CA ASN A 109 -0.45 -11.73 -3.29
C ASN A 109 -1.64 -11.16 -2.50
N GLN A 110 -2.40 -12.03 -1.84
CA GLN A 110 -3.49 -11.58 -0.98
C GLN A 110 -2.96 -10.73 0.18
N ILE A 111 -3.28 -9.43 0.15
CA ILE A 111 -2.97 -8.49 1.23
C ILE A 111 -4.10 -8.54 2.25
N ASN A 112 -3.84 -9.16 3.41
CA ASN A 112 -4.85 -9.39 4.42
C ASN A 112 -4.34 -8.98 5.81
N ASN A 113 -5.14 -8.23 6.54
CA ASN A 113 -4.84 -7.77 7.91
C ASN A 113 -4.54 -8.91 8.88
N VAL A 114 -5.03 -10.12 8.63
CA VAL A 114 -4.78 -11.30 9.47
C VAL A 114 -3.28 -11.65 9.58
N LEU A 115 -2.47 -11.21 8.63
CA LEU A 115 -1.02 -11.38 8.69
C LEU A 115 -0.36 -10.61 9.84
N VAL A 116 -0.98 -9.53 10.27
CA VAL A 116 -0.40 -8.57 11.24
C VAL A 116 -1.06 -8.65 12.59
N PHE A 117 -2.39 -8.60 12.64
CA PHE A 117 -3.12 -8.34 13.90
C PHE A 117 -2.84 -9.35 15.01
N PRO A 118 -2.86 -10.66 14.81
CA PRO A 118 -2.60 -11.58 15.92
C PRO A 118 -1.20 -11.40 16.50
N GLY A 119 -0.20 -11.30 15.64
CA GLY A 119 1.21 -11.18 16.05
C GLY A 119 1.52 -9.88 16.77
N VAL A 120 1.07 -8.74 16.24
CA VAL A 120 1.31 -7.43 16.84
C VAL A 120 0.64 -7.30 18.21
N PHE A 121 -0.62 -7.72 18.35
CA PHE A 121 -1.30 -7.69 19.64
C PHE A 121 -0.68 -8.65 20.65
N LYS A 122 -0.34 -9.88 20.23
CA LYS A 122 0.34 -10.84 21.10
C LYS A 122 1.67 -10.28 21.61
N GLY A 123 2.47 -9.67 20.71
CA GLY A 123 3.73 -9.03 21.07
C GLY A 123 3.53 -7.87 22.05
N ALA A 124 2.60 -6.96 21.76
CA ALA A 124 2.30 -5.82 22.61
C ALA A 124 1.83 -6.25 24.03
N LEU A 125 0.92 -7.23 24.09
CA LEU A 125 0.42 -7.75 25.37
C LEU A 125 1.50 -8.47 26.18
N SER A 126 2.39 -9.21 25.52
CA SER A 126 3.47 -9.96 26.21
C SER A 126 4.42 -9.05 26.99
N VAL A 127 4.65 -7.83 26.50
CA VAL A 127 5.49 -6.82 27.16
C VAL A 127 4.66 -5.75 27.92
N ARG A 128 3.35 -5.94 28.00
CA ARG A 128 2.42 -4.97 28.63
C ARG A 128 2.59 -3.55 28.07
N ALA A 129 2.77 -3.44 26.76
CA ALA A 129 2.90 -2.17 26.08
C ALA A 129 1.62 -1.32 26.30
N LYS A 130 1.80 -0.01 26.48
CA LYS A 130 0.68 0.94 26.64
C LYS A 130 0.06 1.34 25.31
N GLU A 131 0.85 1.22 24.23
CA GLU A 131 0.45 1.57 22.87
C GLU A 131 1.21 0.70 21.86
N ILE A 132 0.72 0.64 20.62
CA ILE A 132 1.44 0.05 19.49
C ILE A 132 2.20 1.18 18.80
N THR A 133 3.51 1.26 19.06
CA THR A 133 4.36 2.33 18.54
C THR A 133 4.65 2.18 17.04
N GLU A 134 5.08 3.27 16.40
CA GLU A 134 5.55 3.25 15.00
C GLU A 134 6.67 2.23 14.78
N LEU A 135 7.61 2.13 15.73
CA LEU A 135 8.69 1.13 15.67
C LEU A 135 8.16 -0.30 15.68
N MET A 136 7.13 -0.60 16.48
CA MET A 136 6.48 -1.91 16.48
C MET A 136 5.85 -2.23 15.13
N LYS A 137 5.17 -1.25 14.50
CA LYS A 137 4.58 -1.41 13.17
C LYS A 137 5.65 -1.66 12.10
N GLN A 138 6.74 -0.90 12.11
CA GLN A 138 7.87 -1.11 11.20
C GLN A 138 8.50 -2.50 11.38
N ARG A 139 8.75 -2.94 12.61
CA ARG A 139 9.31 -4.26 12.89
C ARG A 139 8.39 -5.40 12.45
N ALA A 140 7.09 -5.23 12.62
CA ALA A 140 6.10 -6.18 12.11
C ALA A 140 6.13 -6.27 10.58
N SER A 141 6.26 -5.15 9.88
CA SER A 141 6.37 -5.12 8.42
C SER A 141 7.60 -5.88 7.93
N TYR A 142 8.77 -5.64 8.53
CA TYR A 142 10.00 -6.39 8.21
C TYR A 142 9.87 -7.88 8.52
N ALA A 143 9.26 -8.23 9.66
CA ALA A 143 9.04 -9.63 10.02
C ALA A 143 8.15 -10.35 9.01
N ILE A 144 7.10 -9.71 8.52
CA ILE A 144 6.23 -10.30 7.50
C ILE A 144 6.97 -10.41 6.16
N ALA A 145 7.69 -9.37 5.76
CA ALA A 145 8.47 -9.39 4.51
C ALA A 145 9.50 -10.53 4.52
N SER A 146 10.21 -10.75 5.65
CA SER A 146 11.20 -11.82 5.78
C SER A 146 10.63 -13.25 5.78
N MET A 147 9.31 -13.42 5.75
CA MET A 147 8.69 -14.74 5.62
C MET A 147 8.80 -15.33 4.20
N ILE A 148 9.11 -14.50 3.22
CA ILE A 148 9.42 -14.94 1.85
C ILE A 148 10.94 -14.77 1.68
N PRO A 149 11.70 -15.87 1.56
CA PRO A 149 13.12 -15.82 1.25
C PRO A 149 13.37 -15.19 -0.13
N ASP A 150 14.51 -14.53 -0.31
CA ASP A 150 14.85 -13.85 -1.57
C ASP A 150 14.81 -14.77 -2.78
N GLU A 151 15.18 -16.05 -2.61
CA GLU A 151 15.12 -17.08 -3.65
C GLU A 151 13.71 -17.51 -4.06
N GLU A 152 12.70 -17.24 -3.22
CA GLU A 152 11.29 -17.54 -3.48
C GLU A 152 10.50 -16.29 -3.92
N LEU A 153 11.15 -15.12 -3.90
CA LEU A 153 10.50 -13.86 -4.24
C LEU A 153 10.25 -13.77 -5.74
N THR A 154 8.98 -13.70 -6.13
CA THR A 154 8.53 -13.53 -7.52
C THR A 154 7.40 -12.51 -7.58
N PRO A 155 7.05 -11.99 -8.77
CA PRO A 155 5.91 -11.06 -8.90
C PRO A 155 4.59 -11.61 -8.35
N GLU A 156 4.41 -12.93 -8.33
CA GLU A 156 3.22 -13.61 -7.82
C GLU A 156 3.37 -14.12 -6.36
N ASN A 157 4.55 -13.94 -5.75
CA ASN A 157 4.85 -14.41 -4.40
C ASN A 157 5.66 -13.38 -3.61
N ILE A 158 5.02 -12.27 -3.22
CA ILE A 158 5.65 -11.17 -2.47
C ILE A 158 5.25 -11.12 -1.00
N ILE A 159 4.24 -11.90 -0.61
CA ILE A 159 3.68 -11.87 0.74
C ILE A 159 3.24 -13.27 1.16
N ALA A 160 3.48 -13.63 2.42
CA ALA A 160 3.11 -14.94 2.94
C ALA A 160 1.59 -15.17 2.88
N SER A 161 1.19 -16.40 2.60
CA SER A 161 -0.23 -16.78 2.65
C SER A 161 -0.80 -16.57 4.06
N PRO A 162 -2.02 -16.04 4.20
CA PRO A 162 -2.73 -15.99 5.48
C PRO A 162 -2.90 -17.33 6.19
N LEU A 163 -2.78 -18.44 5.44
CA LEU A 163 -2.85 -19.80 5.97
C LEU A 163 -1.48 -20.37 6.37
N ASN A 164 -0.42 -19.58 6.28
CA ASN A 164 0.92 -20.02 6.66
C ASN A 164 0.99 -20.26 8.17
N LYS A 165 1.32 -21.50 8.55
CA LYS A 165 1.39 -21.93 9.96
C LYS A 165 2.53 -21.29 10.76
N ALA A 166 3.50 -20.66 10.09
CA ALA A 166 4.58 -19.94 10.72
C ALA A 166 4.17 -18.53 11.18
N LEU A 167 2.98 -18.04 10.79
CA LEU A 167 2.44 -16.80 11.31
C LEU A 167 2.22 -16.92 12.83
N PRO A 168 2.69 -15.96 13.63
CA PRO A 168 2.47 -15.94 15.08
C PRO A 168 1.00 -15.64 15.38
N MET A 169 0.19 -16.68 15.49
CA MET A 169 -1.20 -16.59 15.95
C MET A 169 -1.30 -16.58 17.47
#